data_a4632a9b87f6267fdfe539bdf981f2d8
#
_entry.id   a4632a9b87f6267fdfe539bdf981f2d8
#
_cell.length_a   1.000
_cell.length_b   1.000
_cell.length_c   1.000
_cell.angle_alpha   90.00
_cell.angle_beta   90.00
_cell.angle_gamma   90.00
#
_symmetry.space_group_name_H-M   'P 1'
#
loop_
_entity.id
_entity.type
_entity.pdbx_description
1 polymer ?
#
loop_
_entity_poly.entity_id
_entity_poly.type
_entity_poly.pdbx_seq_one_letter_code
_entity_poly.pdbx_strand_id
1 'polypeptide(L)'
;MTNSDFKIALLVLYIFIFLFGTLNVILMSCMLQSQRHLSFTKVSVINLIAVHSIFLLTLPFRIYYYASNKDWILGMYFCKIVSLMIHAHMYLAFIFYAFLLIVRYVEHSSQRHKLEFHRILHATIASTTVWLIIFGSMFPVTIYYGKMQNDSTQCFHFGKALEQPSVKIFNYGTCTLVILVWSVLAFFQVYFLLYVSKTFGKATCQRQEFWAQLKNVVFLSVMFFCFVPYQGFRVYYVSEYGKTAEIHHINEVFLAVTAFSCFDMIVFAGRDVCKLINSRGWFNCL
;
A
#
# COMPACT_ATOMS: atom_id res chain seq x y z
N MET A 1 15.82 -16.46 16.80
CA MET A 1 16.36 -15.09 16.55
C MET A 1 16.38 -14.34 17.87
N THR A 2 17.47 -13.68 18.20
CA THR A 2 17.54 -12.86 19.41
C THR A 2 16.76 -11.55 19.23
N ASN A 3 16.36 -10.89 20.32
CA ASN A 3 15.68 -9.58 20.26
C ASN A 3 16.53 -8.52 19.54
N SER A 4 17.88 -8.68 19.58
CA SER A 4 18.83 -7.85 18.86
C SER A 4 18.75 -8.05 17.35
N ASP A 5 18.61 -9.29 16.87
CA ASP A 5 18.55 -9.60 15.44
C ASP A 5 17.31 -9.00 14.78
N PHE A 6 16.14 -9.10 15.44
CA PHE A 6 14.90 -8.47 14.97
C PHE A 6 14.99 -6.96 14.88
N LYS A 7 15.62 -6.33 15.87
CA LYS A 7 15.83 -4.88 15.88
C LYS A 7 16.66 -4.43 14.68
N ILE A 8 17.79 -5.12 14.43
CA ILE A 8 18.68 -4.81 13.31
C ILE A 8 17.95 -5.05 11.97
N ALA A 9 17.22 -6.15 11.84
CA ALA A 9 16.46 -6.46 10.63
C ALA A 9 15.42 -5.38 10.32
N LEU A 10 14.64 -4.93 11.32
CA LEU A 10 13.66 -3.86 11.14
C LEU A 10 14.31 -2.51 10.81
N LEU A 11 15.43 -2.20 11.46
CA LEU A 11 16.18 -0.97 11.19
C LEU A 11 16.66 -0.92 9.74
N VAL A 12 17.32 -1.99 9.27
CA VAL A 12 17.81 -2.11 7.89
C VAL A 12 16.65 -2.04 6.90
N LEU A 13 15.54 -2.72 7.20
CA LEU A 13 14.34 -2.73 6.38
C LEU A 13 13.74 -1.33 6.22
N TYR A 14 13.56 -0.58 7.31
CA TYR A 14 13.02 0.78 7.26
C TYR A 14 13.96 1.76 6.55
N ILE A 15 15.28 1.66 6.74
CA ILE A 15 16.26 2.47 6.00
C ILE A 15 16.15 2.19 4.49
N PHE A 16 16.08 0.91 4.12
CA PHE A 16 15.93 0.51 2.72
C PHE A 16 14.64 1.07 2.10
N ILE A 17 13.50 0.90 2.80
CA ILE A 17 12.21 1.43 2.33
C ILE A 17 12.26 2.96 2.22
N PHE A 18 12.87 3.65 3.19
CA PHE A 18 12.98 5.12 3.16
C PHE A 18 13.76 5.62 1.95
N LEU A 19 14.96 5.07 1.71
CA LEU A 19 15.83 5.52 0.61
C LEU A 19 15.22 5.23 -0.77
N PHE A 20 14.85 3.98 -1.00
CA PHE A 20 14.33 3.58 -2.30
C PHE A 20 12.89 4.04 -2.53
N GLY A 21 12.05 4.05 -1.50
CA GLY A 21 10.70 4.57 -1.59
C GLY A 21 10.68 6.07 -1.92
N THR A 22 11.56 6.86 -1.29
CA THR A 22 11.70 8.30 -1.59
C THR A 22 12.15 8.52 -3.03
N LEU A 23 13.15 7.78 -3.49
CA LEU A 23 13.59 7.84 -4.89
C LEU A 23 12.45 7.52 -5.85
N ASN A 24 11.69 6.46 -5.55
CA ASN A 24 10.56 6.05 -6.37
C ASN A 24 9.45 7.11 -6.45
N VAL A 25 9.07 7.71 -5.30
CA VAL A 25 8.09 8.80 -5.24
C VAL A 25 8.54 10.01 -6.04
N ILE A 26 9.83 10.40 -5.95
CA ILE A 26 10.39 11.52 -6.74
C ILE A 26 10.30 11.22 -8.24
N LEU A 27 10.75 10.04 -8.67
CA LEU A 27 10.71 9.65 -10.07
C LEU A 27 9.30 9.69 -10.64
N MET A 28 8.31 9.13 -9.90
CA MET A 28 6.92 9.15 -10.33
C MET A 28 6.32 10.54 -10.37
N SER A 29 6.66 11.40 -9.41
CA SER A 29 6.21 12.79 -9.40
C SER A 29 6.74 13.54 -10.63
N CYS A 30 8.01 13.37 -10.98
CA CYS A 30 8.61 13.96 -12.18
C CYS A 30 7.93 13.46 -13.48
N MET A 31 7.65 12.16 -13.57
CA MET A 31 6.97 11.59 -14.73
C MET A 31 5.53 12.08 -14.87
N LEU A 32 4.84 12.21 -13.74
CA LEU A 32 3.46 12.67 -13.72
C LEU A 32 3.30 14.13 -14.15
N GLN A 33 4.28 14.98 -13.80
CA GLN A 33 4.33 16.39 -14.24
C GLN A 33 4.51 16.54 -15.76
N SER A 34 5.21 15.59 -16.40
CA SER A 34 5.39 15.58 -17.85
C SER A 34 4.10 15.30 -18.63
N GLN A 35 3.08 14.75 -18.02
CA GLN A 35 1.80 14.45 -18.66
C GLN A 35 0.84 15.64 -18.52
N ARG A 36 0.52 16.31 -19.62
CA ARG A 36 -0.33 17.54 -19.62
C ARG A 36 -1.81 17.26 -19.35
N HIS A 37 -2.34 16.08 -19.71
CA HIS A 37 -3.77 15.78 -19.55
C HIS A 37 -4.06 15.08 -18.22
N LEU A 38 -5.08 15.56 -17.50
CA LEU A 38 -5.61 14.93 -16.31
C LEU A 38 -6.52 13.78 -16.76
N SER A 39 -6.15 12.54 -16.46
CA SER A 39 -6.98 11.36 -16.68
C SER A 39 -7.42 10.75 -15.34
N PHE A 40 -8.44 9.92 -15.39
CA PHE A 40 -8.89 9.20 -14.20
C PHE A 40 -7.77 8.37 -13.53
N THR A 41 -6.99 7.66 -14.34
CA THR A 41 -5.80 6.90 -13.87
C THR A 41 -4.79 7.83 -13.21
N LYS A 42 -4.61 9.05 -13.73
CA LYS A 42 -3.70 10.05 -13.17
C LYS A 42 -4.13 10.48 -11.76
N VAL A 43 -5.43 10.66 -11.51
CA VAL A 43 -5.96 10.98 -10.17
C VAL A 43 -5.63 9.87 -9.17
N SER A 44 -5.81 8.60 -9.54
CA SER A 44 -5.48 7.46 -8.68
C SER A 44 -3.98 7.40 -8.36
N VAL A 45 -3.11 7.65 -9.34
CA VAL A 45 -1.65 7.68 -9.16
C VAL A 45 -1.24 8.84 -8.26
N ILE A 46 -1.85 10.04 -8.40
CA ILE A 46 -1.60 11.18 -7.50
C ILE A 46 -1.91 10.80 -6.05
N ASN A 47 -3.04 10.12 -5.81
CA ASN A 47 -3.40 9.67 -4.47
C ASN A 47 -2.39 8.65 -3.92
N LEU A 48 -1.92 7.70 -4.72
CA LEU A 48 -0.87 6.75 -4.32
C LEU A 48 0.44 7.47 -3.96
N ILE A 49 0.87 8.43 -4.78
CA ILE A 49 2.04 9.27 -4.47
C ILE A 49 1.85 9.99 -3.14
N ALA A 50 0.68 10.58 -2.90
CA ALA A 50 0.38 11.27 -1.65
C ALA A 50 0.44 10.32 -0.44
N VAL A 51 -0.18 9.14 -0.55
CA VAL A 51 -0.17 8.10 0.50
C VAL A 51 1.25 7.66 0.83
N HIS A 52 2.07 7.36 -0.19
CA HIS A 52 3.46 6.96 0.01
C HIS A 52 4.31 8.09 0.58
N SER A 53 4.14 9.33 0.10
CA SER A 53 4.88 10.49 0.60
C SER A 53 4.62 10.75 2.08
N ILE A 54 3.34 10.76 2.50
CA ILE A 54 2.97 10.96 3.91
C ILE A 54 3.54 9.85 4.80
N PHE A 55 3.49 8.60 4.34
CA PHE A 55 4.07 7.47 5.05
C PHE A 55 5.59 7.61 5.18
N LEU A 56 6.30 7.89 4.09
CA LEU A 56 7.77 8.05 4.08
C LEU A 56 8.24 9.14 5.04
N LEU A 57 7.47 10.23 5.21
CA LEU A 57 7.76 11.26 6.19
C LEU A 57 7.72 10.76 7.64
N THR A 58 7.06 9.65 7.91
CA THR A 58 6.99 9.07 9.27
C THR A 58 8.09 8.03 9.53
N LEU A 59 8.76 7.53 8.49
CA LEU A 59 9.78 6.49 8.64
C LEU A 59 11.02 6.92 9.44
N PRO A 60 11.55 8.16 9.32
CA PRO A 60 12.70 8.59 10.12
C PRO A 60 12.47 8.42 11.62
N PHE A 61 11.24 8.60 12.10
CA PHE A 61 10.89 8.45 13.52
C PHE A 61 10.88 6.97 13.96
N ARG A 62 10.50 6.05 13.07
CA ARG A 62 10.61 4.61 13.31
C ARG A 62 12.08 4.17 13.31
N ILE A 63 12.87 4.66 12.35
CA ILE A 63 14.31 4.40 12.28
C ILE A 63 14.98 4.89 13.58
N TYR A 64 14.67 6.11 14.03
CA TYR A 64 15.16 6.65 15.30
C TYR A 64 14.80 5.74 16.48
N TYR A 65 13.56 5.30 16.62
CA TYR A 65 13.09 4.43 17.69
C TYR A 65 13.87 3.12 17.75
N TYR A 66 14.06 2.45 16.61
CA TYR A 66 14.84 1.21 16.59
C TYR A 66 16.35 1.45 16.76
N ALA A 67 16.89 2.57 16.32
CA ALA A 67 18.28 2.96 16.55
C ALA A 67 18.57 3.26 18.04
N SER A 68 17.63 3.92 18.73
CA SER A 68 17.71 4.31 20.15
C SER A 68 17.29 3.21 21.14
N ASN A 69 17.48 1.94 20.81
CA ASN A 69 17.13 0.80 21.67
C ASN A 69 15.67 0.75 22.14
N LYS A 70 14.73 1.20 21.32
CA LYS A 70 13.30 1.31 21.60
C LYS A 70 12.96 2.35 22.68
N ASP A 71 13.80 3.38 22.82
CA ASP A 71 13.51 4.52 23.67
C ASP A 71 12.82 5.62 22.89
N TRP A 72 11.64 6.08 23.36
CA TRP A 72 10.79 7.06 22.68
C TRP A 72 10.69 8.34 23.49
N ILE A 73 11.29 9.41 22.97
CA ILE A 73 11.35 10.72 23.65
C ILE A 73 10.37 11.77 23.09
N LEU A 74 9.71 11.48 21.94
CA LEU A 74 8.88 12.46 21.22
C LEU A 74 7.43 12.55 21.74
N GLY A 75 7.15 11.92 22.87
CA GLY A 75 5.84 11.96 23.50
C GLY A 75 4.81 10.99 22.90
N MET A 76 3.82 10.62 23.72
CA MET A 76 2.83 9.58 23.41
C MET A 76 1.93 9.93 22.22
N TYR A 77 1.53 11.20 22.08
CA TYR A 77 0.66 11.62 20.97
C TYR A 77 1.35 11.43 19.59
N PHE A 78 2.62 11.78 19.54
CA PHE A 78 3.39 11.62 18.30
C PHE A 78 3.64 10.14 17.97
N CYS A 79 3.90 9.31 18.99
CA CYS A 79 3.96 7.86 18.83
C CYS A 79 2.69 7.29 18.17
N LYS A 80 1.51 7.73 18.63
CA LYS A 80 0.23 7.30 18.08
C LYS A 80 0.07 7.71 16.61
N ILE A 81 0.45 8.94 16.26
CA ILE A 81 0.39 9.42 14.88
C ILE A 81 1.30 8.58 13.97
N VAL A 82 2.54 8.36 14.37
CA VAL A 82 3.48 7.53 13.59
C VAL A 82 3.00 6.08 13.44
N SER A 83 2.38 5.53 14.50
CA SER A 83 1.78 4.19 14.44
C SER A 83 0.55 4.14 13.54
N LEU A 84 -0.30 5.17 13.60
CA LEU A 84 -1.48 5.29 12.75
C LEU A 84 -1.08 5.33 11.27
N MET A 85 -0.02 6.04 10.93
CA MET A 85 0.38 6.28 9.54
C MET A 85 0.75 5.02 8.78
N ILE A 86 1.40 4.02 9.39
CA ILE A 86 1.72 2.77 8.68
C ILE A 86 0.45 1.97 8.36
N HIS A 87 -0.52 1.96 9.28
CA HIS A 87 -1.79 1.27 9.05
C HIS A 87 -2.65 2.04 8.03
N ALA A 88 -2.72 3.37 8.14
CA ALA A 88 -3.41 4.22 7.16
C ALA A 88 -2.81 4.06 5.76
N HIS A 89 -1.48 4.06 5.64
CA HIS A 89 -0.77 3.80 4.40
C HIS A 89 -1.18 2.47 3.78
N MET A 90 -1.16 1.40 4.57
CA MET A 90 -1.52 0.06 4.11
C MET A 90 -2.95 0.01 3.54
N TYR A 91 -3.95 0.52 4.28
CA TYR A 91 -5.34 0.49 3.82
C TYR A 91 -5.60 1.46 2.66
N LEU A 92 -5.05 2.67 2.70
CA LEU A 92 -5.20 3.64 1.61
C LEU A 92 -4.54 3.14 0.31
N ALA A 93 -3.32 2.62 0.39
CA ALA A 93 -2.63 2.04 -0.76
C ALA A 93 -3.45 0.88 -1.35
N PHE A 94 -3.92 -0.06 -0.52
CA PHE A 94 -4.75 -1.17 -0.96
C PHE A 94 -6.02 -0.70 -1.68
N ILE A 95 -6.75 0.27 -1.10
CA ILE A 95 -7.99 0.79 -1.69
C ILE A 95 -7.71 1.51 -3.02
N PHE A 96 -6.66 2.32 -3.11
CA PHE A 96 -6.32 3.02 -4.35
C PHE A 96 -5.83 2.06 -5.45
N TYR A 97 -5.15 0.96 -5.11
CA TYR A 97 -4.85 -0.10 -6.07
C TYR A 97 -6.10 -0.80 -6.56
N ALA A 98 -6.99 -1.19 -5.65
CA ALA A 98 -8.26 -1.81 -6.01
C ALA A 98 -9.07 -0.86 -6.92
N PHE A 99 -9.13 0.41 -6.58
CA PHE A 99 -9.79 1.44 -7.37
C PHE A 99 -9.19 1.58 -8.77
N LEU A 100 -7.86 1.64 -8.88
CA LEU A 100 -7.15 1.68 -10.16
C LEU A 100 -7.48 0.47 -11.04
N LEU A 101 -7.52 -0.73 -10.49
CA LEU A 101 -7.86 -1.94 -11.21
C LEU A 101 -9.32 -1.93 -11.68
N ILE A 102 -10.27 -1.61 -10.79
CA ILE A 102 -11.70 -1.53 -11.10
C ILE A 102 -11.95 -0.55 -12.25
N VAL A 103 -11.31 0.61 -12.21
CA VAL A 103 -11.45 1.61 -13.27
C VAL A 103 -10.96 1.12 -14.60
N ARG A 104 -9.80 0.48 -14.64
CA ARG A 104 -9.28 -0.12 -15.88
C ARG A 104 -10.22 -1.18 -16.44
N TYR A 105 -10.90 -1.95 -15.57
CA TYR A 105 -11.93 -2.88 -16.00
C TYR A 105 -13.13 -2.18 -16.64
N VAL A 106 -13.64 -1.14 -15.97
CA VAL A 106 -14.78 -0.37 -16.46
C VAL A 106 -14.45 0.33 -17.77
N GLU A 107 -13.24 0.88 -17.92
CA GLU A 107 -12.79 1.50 -19.16
C GLU A 107 -12.70 0.50 -20.32
N HIS A 108 -12.22 -0.71 -20.04
CA HIS A 108 -12.14 -1.76 -21.06
C HIS A 108 -13.53 -2.29 -21.47
N SER A 109 -14.47 -2.42 -20.53
CA SER A 109 -15.81 -2.93 -20.78
C SER A 109 -16.76 -1.91 -21.41
N SER A 110 -16.54 -0.62 -21.19
CA SER A 110 -17.44 0.45 -21.63
C SER A 110 -16.83 1.24 -22.78
N GLN A 111 -17.25 0.94 -24.01
CA GLN A 111 -16.89 1.76 -25.20
C GLN A 111 -17.58 3.14 -25.23
N ARG A 112 -18.30 3.55 -24.18
CA ARG A 112 -19.02 4.82 -24.17
C ARG A 112 -18.11 5.97 -23.76
N HIS A 113 -17.86 6.89 -24.68
CA HIS A 113 -17.34 8.23 -24.46
C HIS A 113 -18.26 9.05 -23.53
N LYS A 114 -18.26 8.77 -22.22
CA LYS A 114 -18.80 9.72 -21.25
C LYS A 114 -17.82 10.88 -21.13
N LEU A 115 -18.34 12.11 -21.01
CA LEU A 115 -17.59 13.34 -20.83
C LEU A 115 -16.47 13.14 -19.79
N GLU A 116 -15.25 13.29 -20.20
CA GLU A 116 -14.02 13.05 -19.40
C GLU A 116 -14.01 13.87 -18.09
N PHE A 117 -14.60 15.05 -18.13
CA PHE A 117 -14.77 15.92 -16.98
C PHE A 117 -15.58 15.26 -15.84
N HIS A 118 -16.72 14.64 -16.12
CA HIS A 118 -17.51 13.97 -15.09
C HIS A 118 -16.76 12.78 -14.48
N ARG A 119 -15.94 12.08 -15.25
CA ARG A 119 -15.14 10.96 -14.76
C ARG A 119 -14.05 11.43 -13.76
N ILE A 120 -13.39 12.55 -14.05
CA ILE A 120 -12.38 13.16 -13.17
C ILE A 120 -13.02 13.65 -11.88
N LEU A 121 -14.17 14.32 -11.97
CA LEU A 121 -14.91 14.81 -10.81
C LEU A 121 -15.32 13.66 -9.88
N HIS A 122 -15.89 12.57 -10.43
CA HIS A 122 -16.24 11.39 -9.64
C HIS A 122 -15.01 10.73 -8.99
N ALA A 123 -13.89 10.66 -9.71
CA ALA A 123 -12.64 10.14 -9.17
C ALA A 123 -12.13 10.96 -7.98
N THR A 124 -12.18 12.28 -8.11
CA THR A 124 -11.73 13.19 -7.05
C THR A 124 -12.63 13.09 -5.82
N ILE A 125 -13.95 13.08 -6.02
CA ILE A 125 -14.93 12.91 -4.92
C ILE A 125 -14.71 11.56 -4.24
N ALA A 126 -14.62 10.47 -5.00
CA ALA A 126 -14.38 9.13 -4.45
C ALA A 126 -13.06 9.07 -3.65
N SER A 127 -11.98 9.65 -4.18
CA SER A 127 -10.70 9.72 -3.49
C SER A 127 -10.79 10.49 -2.19
N THR A 128 -11.41 11.68 -2.19
CA THR A 128 -11.61 12.48 -0.97
C THR A 128 -12.44 11.72 0.05
N THR A 129 -13.50 11.04 -0.37
CA THR A 129 -14.34 10.22 0.51
C THR A 129 -13.52 9.08 1.16
N VAL A 130 -12.65 8.41 0.40
CA VAL A 130 -11.76 7.36 0.93
C VAL A 130 -10.82 7.93 2.02
N TRP A 131 -10.18 9.09 1.77
CA TRP A 131 -9.34 9.75 2.76
C TRP A 131 -10.12 10.08 4.04
N LEU A 132 -11.33 10.64 3.93
CA LEU A 132 -12.17 11.00 5.07
C LEU A 132 -12.62 9.77 5.86
N ILE A 133 -12.99 8.68 5.18
CA ILE A 133 -13.42 7.44 5.85
C ILE A 133 -12.25 6.82 6.63
N ILE A 134 -11.07 6.68 6.01
CA ILE A 134 -9.93 6.05 6.65
C ILE A 134 -9.43 6.88 7.84
N PHE A 135 -9.21 8.18 7.67
CA PHE A 135 -8.77 9.00 8.80
C PHE A 135 -9.87 9.17 9.85
N GLY A 136 -11.14 9.32 9.45
CA GLY A 136 -12.28 9.43 10.36
C GLY A 136 -12.51 8.17 11.19
N SER A 137 -12.25 6.99 10.64
CA SER A 137 -12.36 5.72 11.39
C SER A 137 -11.13 5.42 12.26
N MET A 138 -9.92 5.71 11.76
CA MET A 138 -8.69 5.38 12.46
C MET A 138 -8.35 6.37 13.57
N PHE A 139 -8.71 7.65 13.43
CA PHE A 139 -8.40 8.68 14.43
C PHE A 139 -9.06 8.41 15.81
N PRO A 140 -10.39 8.14 15.92
CA PRO A 140 -11.02 7.78 17.20
C PRO A 140 -10.42 6.53 17.83
N VAL A 141 -10.12 5.52 16.99
CA VAL A 141 -9.49 4.26 17.43
C VAL A 141 -8.14 4.56 18.09
N THR A 142 -7.31 5.38 17.46
CA THR A 142 -5.98 5.73 17.97
C THR A 142 -6.04 6.53 19.28
N ILE A 143 -7.00 7.45 19.42
CA ILE A 143 -7.19 8.21 20.67
C ILE A 143 -7.66 7.27 21.78
N TYR A 144 -8.61 6.40 21.51
CA TYR A 144 -9.15 5.45 22.49
C TYR A 144 -8.07 4.50 23.02
N TYR A 145 -7.28 3.91 22.12
CA TYR A 145 -6.18 3.02 22.49
C TYR A 145 -5.11 3.71 23.32
N GLY A 146 -4.90 4.98 23.11
CA GLY A 146 -3.88 5.68 23.84
C GLY A 146 -4.25 6.08 25.26
N LYS A 147 -5.50 6.00 25.66
CA LYS A 147 -5.91 6.19 27.07
C LYS A 147 -5.57 4.98 27.94
N MET A 148 -5.40 3.79 27.33
CA MET A 148 -5.12 2.55 28.05
C MET A 148 -3.63 2.32 28.38
N GLN A 149 -2.72 3.14 27.84
CA GLN A 149 -1.26 2.94 28.00
C GLN A 149 -0.60 4.20 28.56
N ASN A 150 -0.76 4.41 29.86
CA ASN A 150 -0.26 5.63 30.53
C ASN A 150 1.21 5.56 30.99
N ASP A 151 1.93 4.42 30.87
CA ASP A 151 3.16 4.22 31.64
C ASP A 151 4.36 3.71 30.85
N SER A 152 4.45 3.83 29.54
CA SER A 152 5.62 3.29 28.85
C SER A 152 6.39 4.31 28.02
N THR A 153 7.69 4.38 28.23
CA THR A 153 8.69 4.95 27.31
C THR A 153 8.76 4.20 26.00
N GLN A 154 7.97 3.11 25.83
CA GLN A 154 7.93 2.28 24.64
C GLN A 154 6.80 2.70 23.71
N CYS A 155 7.15 2.98 22.46
CA CYS A 155 6.21 3.25 21.37
C CYS A 155 5.86 1.95 20.62
N PHE A 156 4.74 1.94 19.87
CA PHE A 156 4.27 0.86 18.99
C PHE A 156 3.73 -0.41 19.68
N HIS A 157 3.57 -0.41 21.00
CA HIS A 157 3.00 -1.52 21.78
C HIS A 157 1.53 -1.26 22.13
N PHE A 158 0.61 -1.49 21.18
CA PHE A 158 -0.83 -1.28 21.37
C PHE A 158 -1.59 -2.56 21.74
N GLY A 159 -0.91 -3.52 22.29
CA GLY A 159 -1.42 -4.87 22.48
C GLY A 159 -2.62 -5.00 23.40
N LYS A 160 -2.66 -4.28 24.53
CA LYS A 160 -3.79 -4.33 25.48
C LYS A 160 -5.14 -4.02 24.86
N ALA A 161 -5.14 -3.22 23.81
CA ALA A 161 -6.36 -2.89 23.07
C ALA A 161 -6.92 -4.09 22.27
N LEU A 162 -6.06 -5.04 21.87
CA LEU A 162 -6.49 -6.24 21.15
C LEU A 162 -7.23 -7.25 22.05
N GLU A 163 -7.23 -7.07 23.37
CA GLU A 163 -8.00 -7.91 24.28
C GLU A 163 -9.51 -7.60 24.20
N GLN A 164 -9.87 -6.43 23.72
CA GLN A 164 -11.27 -6.03 23.60
C GLN A 164 -12.00 -6.77 22.47
N PRO A 165 -13.19 -7.37 22.73
CA PRO A 165 -13.92 -8.11 21.71
C PRO A 165 -14.29 -7.29 20.46
N SER A 166 -14.67 -6.02 20.63
CA SER A 166 -15.00 -5.12 19.52
C SER A 166 -13.81 -4.90 18.57
N VAL A 167 -12.60 -4.81 19.13
CA VAL A 167 -11.37 -4.65 18.38
C VAL A 167 -10.99 -5.91 17.63
N LYS A 168 -11.17 -7.08 18.24
CA LYS A 168 -10.96 -8.37 17.59
C LYS A 168 -11.89 -8.52 16.40
N ILE A 169 -13.20 -8.26 16.59
CA ILE A 169 -14.20 -8.34 15.50
C ILE A 169 -13.83 -7.36 14.37
N PHE A 170 -13.44 -6.13 14.68
CA PHE A 170 -13.03 -5.15 13.68
C PHE A 170 -11.79 -5.63 12.89
N ASN A 171 -10.77 -6.17 13.58
CA ASN A 171 -9.58 -6.71 12.91
C ASN A 171 -9.93 -7.89 12.01
N TYR A 172 -10.73 -8.86 12.48
CA TYR A 172 -11.15 -10.00 11.66
C TYR A 172 -11.97 -9.55 10.44
N GLY A 173 -12.89 -8.62 10.63
CA GLY A 173 -13.69 -8.07 9.54
C GLY A 173 -12.85 -7.38 8.48
N THR A 174 -11.89 -6.53 8.88
CA THR A 174 -11.00 -5.84 7.93
C THR A 174 -10.06 -6.80 7.21
N CYS A 175 -9.48 -7.78 7.91
CA CYS A 175 -8.62 -8.79 7.28
C CYS A 175 -9.39 -9.62 6.25
N THR A 176 -10.60 -10.09 6.61
CA THR A 176 -11.45 -10.87 5.70
C THR A 176 -11.85 -10.04 4.48
N LEU A 177 -12.22 -8.76 4.68
CA LEU A 177 -12.60 -7.86 3.59
C LEU A 177 -11.45 -7.66 2.60
N VAL A 178 -10.22 -7.42 3.08
CA VAL A 178 -9.04 -7.22 2.23
C VAL A 178 -8.75 -8.48 1.40
N ILE A 179 -8.77 -9.66 2.02
CA ILE A 179 -8.52 -10.94 1.32
C ILE A 179 -9.63 -11.20 0.29
N LEU A 180 -10.89 -10.95 0.63
CA LEU A 180 -12.02 -11.15 -0.26
C LEU A 180 -11.94 -10.23 -1.47
N VAL A 181 -11.70 -8.93 -1.27
CA VAL A 181 -11.57 -7.95 -2.36
C VAL A 181 -10.41 -8.34 -3.28
N TRP A 182 -9.26 -8.71 -2.72
CA TRP A 182 -8.13 -9.17 -3.53
C TRP A 182 -8.50 -10.41 -4.36
N SER A 183 -9.16 -11.40 -3.75
CA SER A 183 -9.56 -12.65 -4.43
C SER A 183 -10.51 -12.39 -5.59
N VAL A 184 -11.48 -11.48 -5.41
CA VAL A 184 -12.41 -11.08 -6.47
C VAL A 184 -11.68 -10.39 -7.61
N LEU A 185 -10.77 -9.45 -7.31
CA LEU A 185 -9.97 -8.78 -8.34
C LEU A 185 -9.07 -9.75 -9.09
N ALA A 186 -8.46 -10.72 -8.38
CA ALA A 186 -7.63 -11.76 -8.97
C ALA A 186 -8.44 -12.65 -9.93
N PHE A 187 -9.63 -13.06 -9.52
CA PHE A 187 -10.54 -13.85 -10.36
C PHE A 187 -10.88 -13.12 -11.67
N PHE A 188 -11.29 -11.85 -11.58
CA PHE A 188 -11.59 -11.06 -12.77
C PHE A 188 -10.36 -10.86 -13.65
N GLN A 189 -9.18 -10.64 -13.06
CA GLN A 189 -7.95 -10.44 -13.82
C GLN A 189 -7.55 -11.69 -14.60
N VAL A 190 -7.62 -12.86 -13.97
CA VAL A 190 -7.34 -14.14 -14.63
C VAL A 190 -8.34 -14.39 -15.76
N TYR A 191 -9.63 -14.16 -15.49
CA TYR A 191 -10.68 -14.29 -16.51
C TYR A 191 -10.41 -13.43 -17.74
N PHE A 192 -10.09 -12.13 -17.55
CA PHE A 192 -9.77 -11.20 -18.64
C PHE A 192 -8.51 -11.62 -19.40
N LEU A 193 -7.47 -12.03 -18.71
CA LEU A 193 -6.24 -12.46 -19.36
C LEU A 193 -6.47 -13.70 -20.24
N LEU A 194 -7.24 -14.65 -19.75
CA LEU A 194 -7.62 -15.85 -20.51
C LEU A 194 -8.52 -15.49 -21.72
N TYR A 195 -9.46 -14.56 -21.54
CA TYR A 195 -10.30 -14.07 -22.63
C TYR A 195 -9.48 -13.42 -23.74
N VAL A 196 -8.58 -12.50 -23.41
CA VAL A 196 -7.69 -11.83 -24.39
C VAL A 196 -6.79 -12.86 -25.08
N SER A 197 -6.22 -13.80 -24.35
CA SER A 197 -5.36 -14.84 -24.90
C SER A 197 -6.10 -15.75 -25.88
N LYS A 198 -7.34 -16.15 -25.56
CA LYS A 198 -8.17 -16.96 -26.45
C LYS A 198 -8.60 -16.20 -27.72
N THR A 199 -8.92 -14.92 -27.59
CA THR A 199 -9.41 -14.08 -28.70
C THR A 199 -8.33 -13.82 -29.74
N PHE A 200 -7.09 -13.55 -29.29
CA PHE A 200 -5.99 -13.13 -30.19
C PHE A 200 -4.99 -14.25 -30.51
N GLY A 201 -5.03 -15.39 -29.84
CA GLY A 201 -4.18 -16.54 -30.11
C GLY A 201 -2.68 -16.20 -30.17
N LYS A 202 -2.01 -16.60 -31.27
CA LYS A 202 -0.56 -16.34 -31.45
C LYS A 202 -0.18 -14.86 -31.57
N ALA A 203 -1.12 -13.96 -31.90
CA ALA A 203 -0.89 -12.53 -32.02
C ALA A 203 -1.06 -11.77 -30.69
N THR A 204 -1.34 -12.47 -29.59
CA THR A 204 -1.62 -11.88 -28.27
C THR A 204 -0.52 -10.93 -27.79
N CYS A 205 0.76 -11.33 -27.93
CA CYS A 205 1.90 -10.54 -27.46
C CYS A 205 2.13 -9.23 -28.26
N GLN A 206 1.57 -9.11 -29.45
CA GLN A 206 1.69 -7.89 -30.27
C GLN A 206 0.63 -6.83 -29.94
N ARG A 207 -0.40 -7.18 -29.14
CA ARG A 207 -1.51 -6.30 -28.80
C ARG A 207 -1.22 -5.45 -27.56
N GLN A 208 -1.53 -4.15 -27.67
CA GLN A 208 -1.40 -3.23 -26.53
C GLN A 208 -2.30 -3.62 -25.35
N GLU A 209 -3.47 -4.21 -25.64
CA GLU A 209 -4.42 -4.71 -24.65
C GLU A 209 -3.81 -5.77 -23.73
N PHE A 210 -3.07 -6.72 -24.30
CA PHE A 210 -2.36 -7.75 -23.53
C PHE A 210 -1.36 -7.14 -22.56
N TRP A 211 -0.56 -6.19 -23.00
CA TRP A 211 0.42 -5.51 -22.15
C TRP A 211 -0.23 -4.67 -21.06
N ALA A 212 -1.40 -4.08 -21.33
CA ALA A 212 -2.19 -3.38 -20.33
C ALA A 212 -2.68 -4.35 -19.23
N GLN A 213 -3.17 -5.55 -19.65
CA GLN A 213 -3.59 -6.58 -18.71
C GLN A 213 -2.42 -7.15 -17.91
N LEU A 214 -1.26 -7.32 -18.52
CA LEU A 214 -0.04 -7.78 -17.83
C LEU A 214 0.39 -6.80 -16.73
N LYS A 215 0.30 -5.49 -16.96
CA LYS A 215 0.52 -4.48 -15.92
C LYS A 215 -0.45 -4.63 -14.74
N ASN A 216 -1.72 -4.93 -15.00
CA ASN A 216 -2.70 -5.16 -13.96
C ASN A 216 -2.34 -6.41 -13.13
N VAL A 217 -1.80 -7.48 -13.76
CA VAL A 217 -1.30 -8.66 -13.05
C VAL A 217 -0.15 -8.28 -12.11
N VAL A 218 0.77 -7.42 -12.55
CA VAL A 218 1.88 -6.97 -11.69
C VAL A 218 1.35 -6.20 -10.48
N PHE A 219 0.39 -5.27 -10.66
CA PHE A 219 -0.23 -4.58 -9.52
C PHE A 219 -0.91 -5.54 -8.56
N LEU A 220 -1.64 -6.50 -9.09
CA LEU A 220 -2.30 -7.52 -8.29
C LEU A 220 -1.30 -8.38 -7.52
N SER A 221 -0.14 -8.68 -8.13
CA SER A 221 0.95 -9.40 -7.48
C SER A 221 1.57 -8.57 -6.35
N VAL A 222 1.79 -7.25 -6.55
CA VAL A 222 2.24 -6.35 -5.49
C VAL A 222 1.23 -6.35 -4.33
N MET A 223 -0.07 -6.22 -4.61
CA MET A 223 -1.12 -6.30 -3.58
C MET A 223 -1.07 -7.63 -2.83
N PHE A 224 -0.82 -8.74 -3.54
CA PHE A 224 -0.70 -10.05 -2.91
C PHE A 224 0.48 -10.08 -1.94
N PHE A 225 1.69 -9.86 -2.44
CA PHE A 225 2.91 -10.04 -1.64
C PHE A 225 3.03 -9.03 -0.50
N CYS A 226 2.53 -7.80 -0.68
CA CYS A 226 2.62 -6.77 0.34
C CYS A 226 1.49 -6.83 1.38
N PHE A 227 0.27 -7.16 1.00
CA PHE A 227 -0.88 -7.01 1.91
C PHE A 227 -1.47 -8.34 2.39
N VAL A 228 -1.65 -9.32 1.52
CA VAL A 228 -2.36 -10.57 1.87
C VAL A 228 -1.65 -11.38 2.96
N PRO A 229 -0.32 -11.59 2.93
CA PRO A 229 0.38 -12.33 3.99
C PRO A 229 0.25 -11.64 5.36
N TYR A 230 0.32 -10.30 5.39
CA TYR A 230 0.09 -9.55 6.61
C TYR A 230 -1.31 -9.77 7.17
N GLN A 231 -2.35 -9.72 6.32
CA GLN A 231 -3.73 -9.92 6.77
C GLN A 231 -3.94 -11.35 7.31
N GLY A 232 -3.40 -12.35 6.64
CA GLY A 232 -3.43 -13.74 7.11
C GLY A 232 -2.73 -13.91 8.46
N PHE A 233 -1.52 -13.34 8.59
CA PHE A 233 -0.79 -13.35 9.85
C PHE A 233 -1.50 -12.54 10.95
N ARG A 234 -2.14 -11.42 10.61
CA ARG A 234 -2.88 -10.57 11.55
C ARG A 234 -4.04 -11.30 12.22
N VAL A 235 -4.75 -12.17 11.49
CA VAL A 235 -5.79 -13.03 12.07
C VAL A 235 -5.20 -13.92 13.16
N TYR A 236 -4.08 -14.58 12.86
CA TYR A 236 -3.36 -15.42 13.82
C TYR A 236 -2.85 -14.59 15.02
N TYR A 237 -2.23 -13.44 14.76
CA TYR A 237 -1.73 -12.54 15.79
C TYR A 237 -2.81 -12.09 16.78
N VAL A 238 -4.01 -11.74 16.28
CA VAL A 238 -5.13 -11.30 17.13
C VAL A 238 -5.71 -12.45 17.95
N SER A 239 -5.69 -13.69 17.43
CA SER A 239 -6.18 -14.86 18.15
C SER A 239 -5.23 -15.30 19.29
N GLU A 240 -3.92 -15.21 19.03
CA GLU A 240 -2.86 -15.70 19.95
C GLU A 240 -2.24 -14.58 20.78
N TYR A 241 -2.79 -13.36 20.71
CA TYR A 241 -2.26 -12.21 21.45
C TYR A 241 -2.18 -12.49 22.96
N GLY A 242 -1.03 -12.18 23.55
CA GLY A 242 -0.76 -12.37 24.98
C GLY A 242 -0.12 -13.72 25.35
N LYS A 243 -0.04 -14.71 24.42
CA LYS A 243 0.54 -16.02 24.74
C LYS A 243 2.07 -16.09 24.56
N THR A 244 2.62 -15.36 23.59
CA THR A 244 4.07 -15.35 23.30
C THR A 244 4.57 -13.96 22.94
N ALA A 245 5.71 -13.55 23.50
CA ALA A 245 6.31 -12.25 23.23
C ALA A 245 6.87 -12.13 21.78
N GLU A 246 7.28 -13.25 21.17
CA GLU A 246 7.89 -13.27 19.84
C GLU A 246 6.92 -12.89 18.73
N ILE A 247 5.62 -13.16 18.92
CA ILE A 247 4.57 -12.84 17.92
C ILE A 247 4.52 -11.34 17.62
N HIS A 248 4.84 -10.46 18.58
CA HIS A 248 4.91 -9.02 18.35
C HIS A 248 5.97 -8.63 17.33
N HIS A 249 7.16 -9.22 17.43
CA HIS A 249 8.26 -8.92 16.51
C HIS A 249 7.93 -9.37 15.08
N ILE A 250 7.31 -10.54 14.95
CA ILE A 250 6.89 -11.07 13.65
C ILE A 250 5.81 -10.17 13.04
N ASN A 251 4.85 -9.69 13.85
CA ASN A 251 3.81 -8.76 13.36
C ASN A 251 4.41 -7.44 12.84
N GLU A 252 5.43 -6.90 13.51
CA GLU A 252 6.12 -5.69 13.06
C GLU A 252 6.87 -5.92 11.74
N VAL A 253 7.49 -7.09 11.55
CA VAL A 253 8.14 -7.44 10.28
C VAL A 253 7.12 -7.54 9.14
N PHE A 254 6.02 -8.28 9.34
CA PHE A 254 4.97 -8.37 8.32
C PHE A 254 4.34 -7.00 8.01
N LEU A 255 4.16 -6.17 9.03
CA LEU A 255 3.67 -4.81 8.84
C LEU A 255 4.67 -3.96 8.03
N ALA A 256 5.98 -4.10 8.31
CA ALA A 256 7.01 -3.42 7.54
C ALA A 256 7.06 -3.89 6.07
N VAL A 257 6.80 -5.17 5.82
CA VAL A 257 6.70 -5.71 4.44
C VAL A 257 5.59 -5.04 3.64
N THR A 258 4.47 -4.61 4.27
CA THR A 258 3.43 -3.88 3.55
C THR A 258 3.93 -2.58 2.92
N ALA A 259 4.97 -2.00 3.47
CA ALA A 259 5.58 -0.77 2.97
C ALA A 259 6.38 -0.96 1.67
N PHE A 260 6.70 -2.21 1.29
CA PHE A 260 7.27 -2.48 -0.05
C PHE A 260 6.32 -2.12 -1.19
N SER A 261 5.05 -1.90 -0.91
CA SER A 261 4.13 -1.34 -1.90
C SER A 261 4.59 0.03 -2.45
N CYS A 262 5.45 0.77 -1.73
CA CYS A 262 6.07 1.99 -2.23
C CYS A 262 6.94 1.78 -3.49
N PHE A 263 7.35 0.54 -3.82
CA PHE A 263 8.17 0.25 -5.00
C PHE A 263 7.37 -0.08 -6.27
N ASP A 264 6.08 -0.22 -6.18
CA ASP A 264 5.20 -0.55 -7.31
C ASP A 264 5.18 0.50 -8.42
N MET A 265 5.45 1.74 -8.05
CA MET A 265 5.52 2.88 -8.96
C MET A 265 6.56 2.67 -10.07
N ILE A 266 7.60 1.86 -9.85
CA ILE A 266 8.57 1.44 -10.87
C ILE A 266 7.87 0.75 -12.05
N VAL A 267 6.79 0.03 -11.79
CA VAL A 267 6.00 -0.66 -12.82
C VAL A 267 5.26 0.32 -13.75
N PHE A 268 4.81 1.46 -13.19
CA PHE A 268 4.25 2.55 -14.02
C PHE A 268 5.34 3.19 -14.89
N ALA A 269 6.51 3.38 -14.30
CA ALA A 269 7.63 4.08 -14.91
C ALA A 269 8.28 3.28 -16.04
N GLY A 270 8.21 1.94 -16.02
CA GLY A 270 9.06 1.08 -16.83
C GLY A 270 9.14 1.42 -18.32
N ARG A 271 8.03 1.77 -18.98
CA ARG A 271 8.04 2.12 -20.41
C ARG A 271 8.58 3.54 -20.66
N ASP A 272 8.29 4.48 -19.80
CA ASP A 272 8.65 5.89 -20.00
C ASP A 272 10.08 6.13 -19.50
N VAL A 273 10.53 5.40 -18.49
CA VAL A 273 11.95 5.33 -18.08
C VAL A 273 12.81 4.69 -19.18
N CYS A 274 12.36 3.59 -19.80
CA CYS A 274 13.04 3.02 -20.96
C CYS A 274 13.13 4.03 -22.12
N LYS A 275 12.08 4.80 -22.40
CA LYS A 275 12.11 5.85 -23.42
C LYS A 275 13.08 6.98 -23.06
N LEU A 276 13.09 7.39 -21.78
CA LEU A 276 13.98 8.45 -21.30
C LEU A 276 15.47 8.02 -21.32
N ILE A 277 15.75 6.78 -20.96
CA ILE A 277 17.08 6.19 -21.00
C ILE A 277 17.54 5.98 -22.45
N ASN A 278 16.64 5.54 -23.33
CA ASN A 278 16.92 5.32 -24.75
C ASN A 278 17.11 6.65 -25.51
N SER A 279 16.37 7.70 -25.15
CA SER A 279 16.57 9.04 -25.72
C SER A 279 17.92 9.65 -25.35
N ARG A 280 18.57 9.16 -24.28
CA ARG A 280 19.92 9.54 -23.84
C ARG A 280 21.01 8.56 -24.30
N GLY A 281 20.70 7.59 -25.15
CA GLY A 281 21.68 6.72 -25.81
C GLY A 281 22.33 5.65 -24.92
N TRP A 282 21.73 5.29 -23.78
CA TRP A 282 22.38 4.40 -22.81
C TRP A 282 21.99 2.92 -22.87
N PHE A 283 20.88 2.54 -23.50
CA PHE A 283 20.56 1.12 -23.74
C PHE A 283 19.58 0.93 -24.90
N ASN A 284 19.87 0.00 -25.81
CA ASN A 284 18.88 -0.58 -26.72
C ASN A 284 17.97 -1.49 -25.87
N CYS A 285 16.79 -0.99 -25.49
CA CYS A 285 15.76 -1.84 -24.90
C CYS A 285 15.21 -2.77 -25.98
N LEU A 286 15.42 -4.07 -25.79
CA LEU A 286 14.80 -5.18 -26.51
C LEU A 286 13.28 -5.10 -26.49
#